data_d9978c06799f0e15d7cf0a96f5c1d98b
#
_entry.id   d9978c06799f0e15d7cf0a96f5c1d98b
#
_cell.length_a   1.000
_cell.length_b   1.000
_cell.length_c   1.000
_cell.angle_alpha   90.00
_cell.angle_beta   90.00
_cell.angle_gamma   90.00
#
_symmetry.space_group_name_H-M   'P 1'
#
loop_
_entity.id
_entity.type
_entity.pdbx_description
1 polymer ?
#
loop_
_entity_poly.entity_id
_entity_poly.type
_entity_poly.pdbx_seq_one_letter_code
_entity_poly.pdbx_strand_id
1 'polypeptide(L)'
;MKGIILSGGSATRLFPLTATTSKQLLPVYDRQMIFYPLNVLVKAGIKDILIIVAPEHSGHFLNLLGSIFDKNDIRLEFKVQKNPRGLADAFIVGENFIGQDNVTMILGDNIFEDDFSDEIKNFKSGAKVFAVKVPDPERSGVVVFDDQMKALKIVEKPKDRISDYAIPGLYIYDNRVVKVAKQVKPSARGEIEIVDIHNWYLDKGELAVGLVKGKWL
;
A
#
# COMPACT_ATOMS: atom_id res chain seq x y z
N MET A 1 10.84 5.26 10.58
CA MET A 1 9.69 4.90 9.71
C MET A 1 10.11 5.12 8.26
N LYS A 2 9.92 4.15 7.39
CA LYS A 2 10.18 4.22 5.95
C LYS A 2 8.89 4.11 5.16
N GLY A 3 8.87 4.62 3.91
CA GLY A 3 7.72 4.56 3.04
C GLY A 3 7.95 3.62 1.86
N ILE A 4 6.93 2.88 1.44
CA ILE A 4 6.94 2.13 0.18
C ILE A 4 5.72 2.55 -0.64
N ILE A 5 5.94 2.89 -1.89
CA ILE A 5 4.87 3.06 -2.87
C ILE A 5 4.96 1.92 -3.87
N LEU A 6 3.92 1.08 -3.93
CA LEU A 6 3.84 0.01 -4.90
C LEU A 6 3.11 0.49 -6.16
N SER A 7 3.86 0.65 -7.23
CA SER A 7 3.39 1.15 -8.54
C SER A 7 3.60 0.13 -9.65
N GLY A 8 3.43 -1.15 -9.30
CA GLY A 8 3.42 -2.27 -10.24
C GLY A 8 2.02 -2.56 -10.78
N GLY A 9 1.96 -3.41 -11.80
CA GLY A 9 0.70 -3.89 -12.37
C GLY A 9 0.47 -3.39 -13.80
N SER A 10 -0.21 -4.24 -14.60
CA SER A 10 -0.40 -4.04 -16.06
C SER A 10 -1.48 -3.02 -16.42
N ALA A 11 -2.30 -2.58 -15.45
CA ALA A 11 -3.39 -1.61 -15.61
C ALA A 11 -4.25 -1.79 -16.90
N THR A 12 -4.52 -3.03 -17.29
CA THR A 12 -5.20 -3.40 -18.55
C THR A 12 -6.60 -2.82 -18.72
N ARG A 13 -7.28 -2.50 -17.60
CA ARG A 13 -8.62 -1.90 -17.61
C ARG A 13 -8.64 -0.46 -18.15
N LEU A 14 -7.50 0.20 -18.18
CA LEU A 14 -7.35 1.58 -18.69
C LEU A 14 -6.74 1.62 -20.10
N PHE A 15 -6.60 0.46 -20.78
CA PHE A 15 -6.18 0.46 -22.17
C PHE A 15 -7.18 1.26 -23.04
N PRO A 16 -6.74 2.11 -24.01
CA PRO A 16 -5.36 2.25 -24.48
C PRO A 16 -4.51 3.31 -23.73
N LEU A 17 -5.02 4.00 -22.73
CA LEU A 17 -4.28 5.05 -22.01
C LEU A 17 -2.98 4.53 -21.37
N THR A 18 -2.97 3.25 -20.99
CA THR A 18 -1.82 2.58 -20.38
C THR A 18 -0.96 1.79 -21.38
N ALA A 19 -1.15 2.00 -22.68
CA ALA A 19 -0.38 1.30 -23.71
C ALA A 19 1.13 1.65 -23.67
N THR A 20 1.45 2.89 -23.30
CA THR A 20 2.82 3.42 -23.32
C THR A 20 3.30 3.96 -21.97
N THR A 21 2.45 3.93 -20.95
CA THR A 21 2.79 4.48 -19.63
C THR A 21 2.10 3.71 -18.50
N SER A 22 2.64 3.84 -17.28
CA SER A 22 2.01 3.31 -16.08
C SER A 22 0.74 4.09 -15.71
N LYS A 23 -0.29 3.42 -15.16
CA LYS A 23 -1.50 4.04 -14.61
C LYS A 23 -1.17 5.20 -13.66
N GLN A 24 -0.18 5.01 -12.80
CA GLN A 24 0.21 5.97 -11.77
C GLN A 24 0.86 7.26 -12.34
N LEU A 25 1.23 7.26 -13.61
CA LEU A 25 1.76 8.42 -14.33
C LEU A 25 0.69 9.18 -15.12
N LEU A 26 -0.52 8.65 -15.21
CA LEU A 26 -1.65 9.35 -15.80
C LEU A 26 -2.06 10.54 -14.92
N PRO A 27 -2.46 11.67 -15.53
CA PRO A 27 -2.92 12.83 -14.78
C PRO A 27 -4.27 12.55 -14.11
N VAL A 28 -4.39 12.98 -12.86
CA VAL A 28 -5.64 13.05 -12.14
C VAL A 28 -5.78 14.49 -11.66
N TYR A 29 -6.74 15.21 -12.22
CA TYR A 29 -6.96 16.64 -12.03
C TYR A 29 -5.75 17.47 -12.47
N ASP A 30 -4.88 17.93 -11.57
CA ASP A 30 -3.78 18.87 -11.81
C ASP A 30 -2.37 18.24 -11.77
N ARG A 31 -2.26 16.93 -11.47
CA ARG A 31 -0.99 16.23 -11.32
C ARG A 31 -1.09 14.75 -11.62
N GLN A 32 0.05 14.07 -11.81
CA GLN A 32 0.08 12.63 -11.98
C GLN A 32 -0.36 11.92 -10.70
N MET A 33 -1.04 10.78 -10.87
CA MET A 33 -1.64 9.99 -9.79
C MET A 33 -0.63 9.65 -8.67
N ILE A 34 0.62 9.37 -9.01
CA ILE A 34 1.69 9.02 -8.05
C ILE A 34 1.94 10.09 -6.98
N PHE A 35 1.64 11.36 -7.25
CA PHE A 35 1.85 12.44 -6.29
C PHE A 35 0.89 12.39 -5.10
N TYR A 36 -0.28 11.77 -5.25
CA TYR A 36 -1.23 11.63 -4.14
C TYR A 36 -0.71 10.70 -3.04
N PRO A 37 -0.35 9.43 -3.31
CA PRO A 37 0.25 8.56 -2.31
C PRO A 37 1.60 9.08 -1.79
N LEU A 38 2.41 9.71 -2.65
CA LEU A 38 3.66 10.32 -2.22
C LEU A 38 3.42 11.45 -1.20
N ASN A 39 2.42 12.29 -1.43
CA ASN A 39 2.05 13.37 -0.52
C ASN A 39 1.58 12.85 0.86
N VAL A 40 0.88 11.69 0.91
CA VAL A 40 0.51 11.05 2.18
C VAL A 40 1.76 10.73 3.00
N LEU A 41 2.77 10.12 2.40
CA LEU A 41 4.02 9.75 3.08
C LEU A 41 4.83 10.99 3.51
N VAL A 42 4.95 11.97 2.62
CA VAL A 42 5.71 13.21 2.88
C VAL A 42 5.07 14.04 3.99
N LYS A 43 3.76 14.21 4.00
CA LYS A 43 3.01 14.90 5.08
C LYS A 43 3.21 14.22 6.44
N ALA A 44 3.28 12.90 6.44
CA ALA A 44 3.59 12.13 7.65
C ALA A 44 5.06 12.27 8.12
N GLY A 45 5.90 13.03 7.39
CA GLY A 45 7.31 13.25 7.73
C GLY A 45 8.23 12.09 7.34
N ILE A 46 7.78 11.18 6.47
CA ILE A 46 8.63 10.11 5.96
C ILE A 46 9.57 10.69 4.91
N LYS A 47 10.86 10.51 5.12
CA LYS A 47 11.93 11.04 4.25
C LYS A 47 12.54 9.99 3.33
N ASP A 48 12.57 8.74 3.76
CA ASP A 48 13.08 7.61 2.97
C ASP A 48 11.90 6.89 2.32
N ILE A 49 11.80 6.93 1.01
CA ILE A 49 10.67 6.36 0.26
C ILE A 49 11.20 5.48 -0.86
N LEU A 50 10.77 4.22 -0.88
CA LEU A 50 11.02 3.28 -1.96
C LEU A 50 9.83 3.23 -2.89
N ILE A 51 10.07 3.44 -4.19
CA ILE A 51 9.05 3.28 -5.23
C ILE A 51 9.35 1.97 -5.98
N ILE A 52 8.41 1.03 -5.89
CA ILE A 52 8.51 -0.26 -6.58
C ILE A 52 7.69 -0.17 -7.87
N VAL A 53 8.36 -0.37 -9.00
CA VAL A 53 7.78 -0.17 -10.33
C VAL A 53 7.92 -1.42 -11.21
N ALA A 54 7.09 -1.51 -12.25
CA ALA A 54 7.27 -2.50 -13.30
C ALA A 54 8.47 -2.13 -14.19
N PRO A 55 9.17 -3.12 -14.80
CA PRO A 55 10.36 -2.89 -15.62
C PRO A 55 10.11 -1.90 -16.76
N GLU A 56 8.97 -2.02 -17.43
CA GLU A 56 8.62 -1.30 -18.66
C GLU A 56 8.50 0.22 -18.43
N HIS A 57 8.22 0.63 -17.19
CA HIS A 57 7.91 2.03 -16.86
C HIS A 57 8.94 2.69 -15.93
N SER A 58 9.98 1.98 -15.51
CA SER A 58 10.96 2.48 -14.52
C SER A 58 11.62 3.80 -14.93
N GLY A 59 11.98 3.96 -16.21
CA GLY A 59 12.55 5.19 -16.74
C GLY A 59 11.62 6.40 -16.66
N HIS A 60 10.32 6.19 -16.84
CA HIS A 60 9.34 7.27 -16.76
C HIS A 60 9.19 7.81 -15.32
N PHE A 61 9.20 6.92 -14.32
CA PHE A 61 9.18 7.33 -12.92
C PHE A 61 10.45 8.08 -12.53
N LEU A 62 11.62 7.60 -12.95
CA LEU A 62 12.89 8.29 -12.72
C LEU A 62 12.91 9.69 -13.34
N ASN A 63 12.45 9.84 -14.57
CA ASN A 63 12.38 11.13 -15.25
C ASN A 63 11.43 12.10 -14.56
N LEU A 64 10.27 11.63 -14.08
CA LEU A 64 9.28 12.47 -13.41
C LEU A 64 9.74 12.88 -12.00
N LEU A 65 10.25 11.93 -11.22
CA LEU A 65 10.43 12.12 -9.77
C LEU A 65 11.88 12.47 -9.41
N GLY A 66 12.87 12.02 -10.20
CA GLY A 66 14.29 12.20 -9.88
C GLY A 66 14.70 13.66 -9.73
N SER A 67 14.17 14.57 -10.55
CA SER A 67 14.50 16.01 -10.50
C SER A 67 13.73 16.81 -9.43
N ILE A 68 12.62 16.27 -8.92
CA ILE A 68 11.73 17.02 -8.03
C ILE A 68 12.18 16.91 -6.57
N PHE A 69 12.76 15.78 -6.17
CA PHE A 69 13.00 15.46 -4.78
C PHE A 69 14.43 15.75 -4.28
N ASP A 70 15.40 15.97 -5.16
CA ASP A 70 16.76 16.36 -4.76
C ASP A 70 16.83 17.64 -3.91
N LYS A 71 15.78 18.46 -3.94
CA LYS A 71 15.71 19.75 -3.23
C LYS A 71 15.02 19.72 -1.88
N ASN A 72 14.36 18.60 -1.50
CA ASN A 72 13.39 18.58 -0.38
C ASN A 72 13.78 17.67 0.79
N ASP A 73 15.04 17.27 0.92
CA ASP A 73 15.51 16.35 1.97
C ASP A 73 14.73 15.00 2.00
N ILE A 74 14.15 14.63 0.85
CA ILE A 74 13.46 13.36 0.65
C ILE A 74 14.33 12.48 -0.24
N ARG A 75 14.64 11.29 0.25
CA ARG A 75 15.41 10.29 -0.48
C ARG A 75 14.47 9.31 -1.16
N LEU A 76 14.49 9.29 -2.49
CA LEU A 76 13.75 8.32 -3.28
C LEU A 76 14.69 7.20 -3.73
N GLU A 77 14.31 5.98 -3.43
CA GLU A 77 14.90 4.78 -4.03
C GLU A 77 13.89 4.16 -5.00
N PHE A 78 14.41 3.53 -6.05
CA PHE A 78 13.60 2.82 -7.03
C PHE A 78 14.03 1.37 -7.10
N LYS A 79 13.05 0.46 -7.08
CA LYS A 79 13.26 -0.96 -7.34
C LYS A 79 12.29 -1.47 -8.38
N VAL A 80 12.80 -2.37 -9.21
CA VAL A 80 12.01 -3.01 -10.26
C VAL A 80 11.51 -4.35 -9.77
N GLN A 81 10.18 -4.53 -9.75
CA GLN A 81 9.56 -5.82 -9.54
C GLN A 81 9.36 -6.50 -10.90
N LYS A 82 10.23 -7.45 -11.24
CA LYS A 82 10.21 -8.13 -12.55
C LYS A 82 8.94 -8.96 -12.77
N ASN A 83 8.47 -9.61 -11.72
CA ASN A 83 7.27 -10.44 -11.75
C ASN A 83 6.32 -9.99 -10.66
N PRO A 84 5.10 -9.53 -10.96
CA PRO A 84 4.11 -9.19 -9.95
C PRO A 84 3.61 -10.48 -9.27
N ARG A 85 4.07 -10.70 -8.04
CA ARG A 85 3.70 -11.87 -7.23
C ARG A 85 2.73 -11.53 -6.10
N GLY A 86 1.97 -10.46 -6.24
CA GLY A 86 1.03 -9.96 -5.22
C GLY A 86 1.58 -8.78 -4.42
N LEU A 87 0.71 -8.15 -3.62
CA LEU A 87 1.04 -6.93 -2.89
C LEU A 87 2.11 -7.17 -1.80
N ALA A 88 2.05 -8.31 -1.13
CA ALA A 88 2.98 -8.65 -0.06
C ALA A 88 4.42 -8.86 -0.53
N ASP A 89 4.63 -9.17 -1.81
CA ASP A 89 5.97 -9.27 -2.40
C ASP A 89 6.76 -7.96 -2.33
N ALA A 90 6.09 -6.83 -2.22
CA ALA A 90 6.73 -5.53 -2.04
C ALA A 90 7.66 -5.48 -0.81
N PHE A 91 7.32 -6.18 0.27
CA PHE A 91 8.15 -6.25 1.48
C PHE A 91 9.40 -7.11 1.26
N ILE A 92 9.31 -8.17 0.45
CA ILE A 92 10.45 -9.01 0.07
C ILE A 92 11.40 -8.21 -0.83
N VAL A 93 10.87 -7.54 -1.84
CA VAL A 93 11.62 -6.64 -2.72
C VAL A 93 12.27 -5.50 -1.92
N GLY A 94 11.54 -4.96 -0.96
CA GLY A 94 11.96 -3.84 -0.10
C GLY A 94 12.82 -4.22 1.10
N GLU A 95 13.17 -5.50 1.34
CA GLU A 95 13.82 -5.98 2.56
C GLU A 95 15.02 -5.15 3.01
N ASN A 96 16.00 -4.96 2.12
CA ASN A 96 17.21 -4.20 2.45
C ASN A 96 16.92 -2.71 2.72
N PHE A 97 15.91 -2.15 2.06
CA PHE A 97 15.45 -0.80 2.29
C PHE A 97 14.77 -0.67 3.65
N ILE A 98 13.87 -1.57 4.00
CA ILE A 98 13.14 -1.58 5.28
C ILE A 98 14.13 -1.75 6.44
N GLY A 99 15.02 -2.74 6.37
CA GLY A 99 15.98 -3.04 7.43
C GLY A 99 15.29 -3.32 8.76
N GLN A 100 15.60 -2.52 9.77
CA GLN A 100 15.03 -2.63 11.13
C GLN A 100 13.93 -1.59 11.41
N ASP A 101 13.55 -0.79 10.42
CA ASP A 101 12.56 0.25 10.56
C ASP A 101 11.12 -0.27 10.43
N ASN A 102 10.18 0.43 11.06
CA ASN A 102 8.76 0.31 10.72
C ASN A 102 8.54 0.86 9.30
N VAL A 103 7.53 0.36 8.61
CA VAL A 103 7.23 0.72 7.23
C VAL A 103 5.75 1.05 7.01
N THR A 104 5.50 2.14 6.29
CA THR A 104 4.19 2.46 5.73
C THR A 104 4.21 2.11 4.24
N MET A 105 3.31 1.23 3.81
CA MET A 105 3.12 0.93 2.40
C MET A 105 1.81 1.54 1.90
N ILE A 106 1.87 2.21 0.76
CA ILE A 106 0.70 2.74 0.06
C ILE A 106 0.73 2.29 -1.40
N LEU A 107 -0.43 1.94 -1.94
CA LEU A 107 -0.55 1.62 -3.36
C LEU A 107 -0.53 2.90 -4.20
N GLY A 108 0.21 2.88 -5.29
CA GLY A 108 0.46 4.04 -6.14
C GLY A 108 -0.76 4.60 -6.87
N ASP A 109 -1.89 3.91 -6.79
CA ASP A 109 -3.17 4.30 -7.38
C ASP A 109 -4.26 4.63 -6.34
N ASN A 110 -3.90 4.72 -5.08
CA ASN A 110 -4.83 5.10 -4.02
C ASN A 110 -4.77 6.60 -3.74
N ILE A 111 -5.92 7.24 -3.75
CA ILE A 111 -6.10 8.67 -3.48
C ILE A 111 -7.01 8.81 -2.26
N PHE A 112 -6.55 9.54 -1.26
CA PHE A 112 -7.28 9.79 -0.02
C PHE A 112 -7.49 11.28 0.21
N GLU A 113 -8.64 11.65 0.76
CA GLU A 113 -8.89 13.01 1.28
C GLU A 113 -8.36 13.17 2.70
N ASP A 114 -8.24 12.07 3.46
CA ASP A 114 -7.78 12.06 4.85
C ASP A 114 -6.29 12.36 4.98
N ASP A 115 -5.93 12.89 6.15
CA ASP A 115 -4.54 13.02 6.61
C ASP A 115 -4.22 11.92 7.63
N PHE A 116 -3.28 11.06 7.30
CA PHE A 116 -2.84 9.93 8.12
C PHE A 116 -1.56 10.21 8.91
N SER A 117 -1.15 11.48 9.01
CA SER A 117 0.13 11.86 9.61
C SER A 117 0.23 11.41 11.07
N ASP A 118 -0.83 11.55 11.84
CA ASP A 118 -0.84 11.17 13.25
C ASP A 118 -0.80 9.65 13.44
N GLU A 119 -1.56 8.91 12.64
CA GLU A 119 -1.56 7.45 12.68
C GLU A 119 -0.18 6.87 12.34
N ILE A 120 0.50 7.46 11.36
CA ILE A 120 1.83 7.04 10.92
C ILE A 120 2.89 7.42 11.96
N LYS A 121 2.88 8.68 12.45
CA LYS A 121 3.86 9.17 13.45
C LYS A 121 3.77 8.45 14.79
N ASN A 122 2.54 8.14 15.22
CA ASN A 122 2.30 7.53 16.53
C ASN A 122 2.42 6.00 16.51
N PHE A 123 2.57 5.37 15.35
CA PHE A 123 2.72 3.92 15.24
C PHE A 123 4.00 3.43 15.92
N LYS A 124 3.88 2.39 16.75
CA LYS A 124 5.00 1.82 17.52
C LYS A 124 5.39 0.44 17.03
N SER A 125 4.44 -0.50 16.99
CA SER A 125 4.67 -1.91 16.63
C SER A 125 3.39 -2.58 16.19
N GLY A 126 3.49 -3.80 15.67
CA GLY A 126 2.38 -4.59 15.16
C GLY A 126 2.04 -4.23 13.72
N ALA A 127 0.75 -4.18 13.42
CA ALA A 127 0.21 -3.74 12.15
C ALA A 127 -0.98 -2.79 12.33
N LYS A 128 -1.17 -1.89 11.37
CA LYS A 128 -2.36 -1.06 11.27
C LYS A 128 -2.87 -1.07 9.85
N VAL A 129 -4.15 -1.39 9.70
CA VAL A 129 -4.90 -1.28 8.45
C VAL A 129 -5.97 -0.21 8.60
N PHE A 130 -6.50 0.25 7.48
CA PHE A 130 -7.59 1.21 7.46
C PHE A 130 -8.85 0.56 6.92
N ALA A 131 -10.01 1.04 7.34
CA ALA A 131 -11.30 0.57 6.92
C ALA A 131 -12.10 1.72 6.31
N VAL A 132 -12.65 1.53 5.13
CA VAL A 132 -13.50 2.50 4.44
C VAL A 132 -14.83 1.85 4.07
N LYS A 133 -15.92 2.54 4.36
CA LYS A 133 -17.26 2.07 3.98
C LYS A 133 -17.48 2.26 2.48
N VAL A 134 -17.81 1.17 1.78
CA VAL A 134 -18.01 1.18 0.33
C VAL A 134 -19.29 0.41 -0.06
N PRO A 135 -19.88 0.68 -1.23
CA PRO A 135 -21.07 -0.05 -1.71
C PRO A 135 -20.81 -1.54 -1.99
N ASP A 136 -19.63 -1.88 -2.50
CA ASP A 136 -19.21 -3.20 -2.99
C ASP A 136 -17.91 -3.69 -2.34
N PRO A 137 -17.90 -3.91 -1.00
CA PRO A 137 -16.68 -4.27 -0.26
C PRO A 137 -16.07 -5.61 -0.71
N GLU A 138 -16.88 -6.54 -1.18
CA GLU A 138 -16.48 -7.86 -1.66
C GLU A 138 -15.50 -7.85 -2.86
N ARG A 139 -15.27 -6.69 -3.47
CA ARG A 139 -14.26 -6.52 -4.53
C ARG A 139 -12.84 -6.34 -4.00
N SER A 140 -12.70 -6.18 -2.69
CA SER A 140 -11.44 -5.87 -2.00
C SER A 140 -11.22 -6.80 -0.81
N GLY A 141 -10.11 -6.65 -0.11
CA GLY A 141 -9.97 -7.20 1.24
C GLY A 141 -11.00 -6.53 2.16
N VAL A 142 -11.71 -7.32 2.95
CA VAL A 142 -12.80 -6.85 3.83
C VAL A 142 -12.40 -7.10 5.28
N VAL A 143 -12.66 -6.10 6.14
CA VAL A 143 -12.44 -6.21 7.59
C VAL A 143 -13.76 -6.19 8.35
N VAL A 144 -13.88 -7.09 9.32
CA VAL A 144 -14.89 -7.06 10.37
C VAL A 144 -14.21 -6.64 11.66
N PHE A 145 -14.78 -5.69 12.39
CA PHE A 145 -14.26 -5.19 13.67
C PHE A 145 -15.41 -4.90 14.63
N ASP A 146 -15.10 -4.84 15.93
CA ASP A 146 -16.07 -4.52 16.98
C ASP A 146 -16.18 -3.00 17.24
N ASP A 147 -17.04 -2.63 18.17
CA ASP A 147 -17.29 -1.22 18.56
C ASP A 147 -16.04 -0.54 19.14
N GLN A 148 -15.02 -1.29 19.54
CA GLN A 148 -13.74 -0.81 20.04
C GLN A 148 -12.67 -0.72 18.94
N MET A 149 -13.06 -0.87 17.66
CA MET A 149 -12.17 -0.86 16.50
C MET A 149 -11.13 -2.00 16.50
N LYS A 150 -11.41 -3.09 17.21
CA LYS A 150 -10.59 -4.29 17.20
C LYS A 150 -10.99 -5.16 16.02
N ALA A 151 -10.01 -5.50 15.18
CA ALA A 151 -10.24 -6.44 14.08
C ALA A 151 -10.64 -7.81 14.62
N LEU A 152 -11.70 -8.39 14.05
CA LEU A 152 -12.21 -9.71 14.36
C LEU A 152 -11.94 -10.71 13.24
N LYS A 153 -11.99 -10.25 11.98
CA LYS A 153 -11.83 -11.08 10.79
C LYS A 153 -11.40 -10.23 9.61
N ILE A 154 -10.51 -10.78 8.79
CA ILE A 154 -10.14 -10.20 7.49
C ILE A 154 -10.23 -11.29 6.42
N VAL A 155 -10.86 -10.97 5.28
CA VAL A 155 -11.04 -11.90 4.16
C VAL A 155 -10.78 -11.18 2.84
N GLU A 156 -9.95 -11.77 1.98
CA GLU A 156 -9.73 -11.29 0.62
C GLU A 156 -10.93 -11.65 -0.26
N LYS A 157 -11.56 -10.65 -0.86
CA LYS A 157 -12.66 -10.79 -1.82
C LYS A 157 -13.68 -11.88 -1.43
N PRO A 158 -14.35 -11.72 -0.29
CA PRO A 158 -15.30 -12.72 0.18
C PRO A 158 -16.44 -12.90 -0.84
N LYS A 159 -16.96 -14.13 -0.96
CA LYS A 159 -18.10 -14.43 -1.85
C LYS A 159 -19.39 -13.78 -1.34
N ASP A 160 -19.54 -13.77 -0.02
CA ASP A 160 -20.70 -13.19 0.65
C ASP A 160 -20.30 -11.88 1.34
N ARG A 161 -21.22 -10.93 1.43
CA ARG A 161 -21.00 -9.67 2.13
C ARG A 161 -20.94 -9.93 3.64
N ILE A 162 -19.75 -9.82 4.21
CA ILE A 162 -19.48 -10.05 5.64
C ILE A 162 -19.32 -8.75 6.44
N SER A 163 -19.07 -7.62 5.77
CA SER A 163 -18.93 -6.29 6.34
C SER A 163 -19.13 -5.25 5.24
N ASP A 164 -19.42 -4.01 5.62
CA ASP A 164 -19.48 -2.86 4.71
C ASP A 164 -18.11 -2.21 4.47
N TYR A 165 -17.05 -2.71 5.13
CA TYR A 165 -15.77 -2.03 5.20
C TYR A 165 -14.71 -2.76 4.39
N ALA A 166 -14.26 -2.11 3.31
CA ALA A 166 -13.09 -2.52 2.54
C ALA A 166 -11.79 -2.02 3.21
N ILE A 167 -10.70 -2.73 2.95
CA ILE A 167 -9.35 -2.31 3.33
C ILE A 167 -8.71 -1.63 2.12
N PRO A 168 -8.52 -0.30 2.13
CA PRO A 168 -7.81 0.41 1.07
C PRO A 168 -6.32 0.13 1.10
N GLY A 169 -5.62 0.55 0.05
CA GLY A 169 -4.20 0.30 -0.14
C GLY A 169 -3.28 1.19 0.69
N LEU A 170 -3.51 1.30 1.99
CA LEU A 170 -2.62 1.95 2.95
C LEU A 170 -2.45 1.08 4.18
N TYR A 171 -1.21 0.71 4.49
CA TYR A 171 -0.87 -0.23 5.55
C TYR A 171 0.36 0.23 6.32
N ILE A 172 0.39 0.01 7.64
CA ILE A 172 1.54 0.31 8.48
C ILE A 172 1.94 -0.97 9.22
N TYR A 173 3.24 -1.28 9.21
CA TYR A 173 3.76 -2.48 9.87
C TYR A 173 5.08 -2.19 10.58
N ASP A 174 5.37 -2.99 11.58
CA ASP A 174 6.74 -3.10 12.07
C ASP A 174 7.61 -3.95 11.11
N ASN A 175 8.91 -3.98 11.34
CA ASN A 175 9.88 -4.65 10.45
C ASN A 175 9.69 -6.17 10.33
N ARG A 176 8.93 -6.80 11.23
CA ARG A 176 8.60 -8.23 11.16
C ARG A 176 7.84 -8.58 9.88
N VAL A 177 7.19 -7.60 9.25
CA VAL A 177 6.44 -7.79 7.99
C VAL A 177 7.28 -8.47 6.91
N VAL A 178 8.57 -8.19 6.83
CA VAL A 178 9.49 -8.81 5.85
C VAL A 178 9.58 -10.34 6.08
N LYS A 179 9.77 -10.73 7.35
CA LYS A 179 9.83 -12.16 7.72
C LYS A 179 8.49 -12.84 7.48
N VAL A 180 7.40 -12.17 7.79
CA VAL A 180 6.03 -12.69 7.58
C VAL A 180 5.78 -12.88 6.09
N ALA A 181 6.07 -11.88 5.25
CA ALA A 181 5.88 -11.95 3.80
C ALA A 181 6.64 -13.13 3.16
N LYS A 182 7.84 -13.45 3.66
CA LYS A 182 8.62 -14.61 3.20
C LYS A 182 8.00 -15.96 3.58
N GLN A 183 7.13 -16.01 4.58
CA GLN A 183 6.46 -17.22 5.06
C GLN A 183 5.09 -17.45 4.44
N VAL A 184 4.48 -16.42 3.87
CA VAL A 184 3.18 -16.51 3.18
C VAL A 184 3.34 -17.38 1.94
N LYS A 185 2.45 -18.38 1.81
CA LYS A 185 2.40 -19.23 0.62
C LYS A 185 1.59 -18.52 -0.47
N PRO A 186 2.00 -18.64 -1.75
CA PRO A 186 1.20 -18.12 -2.84
C PRO A 186 -0.22 -18.72 -2.84
N SER A 187 -1.21 -17.87 -3.08
CA SER A 187 -2.61 -18.29 -3.24
C SER A 187 -2.82 -19.11 -4.51
N ALA A 188 -4.04 -19.61 -4.74
CA ALA A 188 -4.41 -20.29 -5.99
C ALA A 188 -4.20 -19.41 -7.25
N ARG A 189 -4.09 -18.08 -7.07
CA ARG A 189 -3.75 -17.12 -8.14
C ARG A 189 -2.23 -16.97 -8.36
N GLY A 190 -1.41 -17.65 -7.56
CA GLY A 190 0.05 -17.50 -7.56
C GLY A 190 0.55 -16.22 -6.89
N GLU A 191 -0.31 -15.50 -6.16
CA GLU A 191 -0.01 -14.24 -5.51
C GLU A 191 0.27 -14.42 -4.01
N ILE A 192 1.25 -13.68 -3.48
CA ILE A 192 1.49 -13.51 -2.05
C ILE A 192 0.51 -12.43 -1.57
N GLU A 193 -0.58 -12.89 -0.93
CA GLU A 193 -1.70 -12.02 -0.58
C GLU A 193 -1.36 -11.15 0.64
N ILE A 194 -1.72 -9.87 0.57
CA ILE A 194 -1.53 -8.95 1.69
C ILE A 194 -2.41 -9.32 2.90
N VAL A 195 -3.57 -9.90 2.63
CA VAL A 195 -4.53 -10.33 3.67
C VAL A 195 -3.94 -11.43 4.55
N ASP A 196 -3.05 -12.29 4.03
CA ASP A 196 -2.39 -13.31 4.85
C ASP A 196 -1.41 -12.68 5.85
N ILE A 197 -0.76 -11.56 5.48
CA ILE A 197 0.03 -10.76 6.42
C ILE A 197 -0.89 -10.16 7.50
N HIS A 198 -2.02 -9.56 7.11
CA HIS A 198 -2.97 -9.01 8.07
C HIS A 198 -3.44 -10.07 9.07
N ASN A 199 -3.80 -11.27 8.58
CA ASN A 199 -4.25 -12.38 9.42
C ASN A 199 -3.16 -12.86 10.38
N TRP A 200 -1.89 -12.86 9.95
CA TRP A 200 -0.77 -13.20 10.86
C TRP A 200 -0.68 -12.25 12.06
N TYR A 201 -0.86 -10.93 11.85
CA TYR A 201 -0.91 -9.95 12.94
C TYR A 201 -2.21 -10.03 13.74
N LEU A 202 -3.33 -10.30 13.08
CA LEU A 202 -4.64 -10.50 13.72
C LEU A 202 -4.61 -11.66 14.72
N ASP A 203 -4.06 -12.81 14.30
CA ASP A 203 -3.94 -14.02 15.15
C ASP A 203 -3.07 -13.78 16.39
N LYS A 204 -2.18 -12.77 16.35
CA LYS A 204 -1.37 -12.35 17.51
C LYS A 204 -2.01 -11.25 18.35
N GLY A 205 -3.17 -10.76 17.95
CA GLY A 205 -3.81 -9.62 18.61
C GLY A 205 -3.05 -8.30 18.43
N GLU A 206 -2.22 -8.21 17.39
CA GLU A 206 -1.34 -7.07 17.11
C GLU A 206 -1.78 -6.25 15.88
N LEU A 207 -3.04 -6.39 15.44
CA LEU A 207 -3.61 -5.66 14.32
C LEU A 207 -4.60 -4.60 14.79
N ALA A 208 -4.28 -3.34 14.53
CA ALA A 208 -5.18 -2.21 14.76
C ALA A 208 -5.95 -1.82 13.50
N VAL A 209 -7.16 -1.28 13.67
CA VAL A 209 -7.97 -0.73 12.57
C VAL A 209 -8.17 0.76 12.76
N GLY A 210 -7.92 1.55 11.73
CA GLY A 210 -8.29 2.97 11.64
C GLY A 210 -9.46 3.17 10.66
N LEU A 211 -10.26 4.22 10.83
CA LEU A 211 -11.33 4.56 9.89
C LEU A 211 -10.87 5.64 8.92
N VAL A 212 -11.15 5.45 7.65
CA VAL A 212 -11.12 6.49 6.63
C VAL A 212 -12.43 7.25 6.71
N LYS A 213 -12.38 8.56 6.92
CA LYS A 213 -13.54 9.44 7.12
C LYS A 213 -13.92 10.17 5.84
N GLY A 214 -12.93 10.53 5.04
CA GLY A 214 -13.10 11.17 3.73
C GLY A 214 -13.28 10.16 2.60
N LYS A 215 -13.10 10.64 1.38
CA LYS A 215 -13.19 9.78 0.20
C LYS A 215 -11.91 8.99 -0.03
N TRP A 216 -12.09 7.80 -0.56
CA TRP A 216 -11.06 6.95 -1.12
C TRP A 216 -11.42 6.63 -2.58
N LEU A 217 -10.44 6.83 -3.48
CA LEU A 217 -10.54 6.62 -4.92
C LEU A 217 -9.41 5.73 -5.41
#